data_ebfce87caa7fc6faeb56d98775f9f65a
#
_entry.id   ebfce87caa7fc6faeb56d98775f9f65a
#
_cell.length_a   1.000
_cell.length_b   1.000
_cell.length_c   1.000
_cell.angle_alpha   90.00
_cell.angle_beta   90.00
_cell.angle_gamma   90.00
#
_symmetry.space_group_name_H-M   'P 1'
#
loop_
_entity.id
_entity.type
_entity.pdbx_description
1 polymer ?
#
loop_
_entity_poly.entity_id
_entity_poly.type
_entity_poly.pdbx_seq_one_letter_code
_entity_poly.pdbx_strand_id
1 'polypeptide(L)'
;KNDIARHTLLFFMEIERGSLELLEQGEIPKLEALQLHNGTIYKWNRPCYGVSNGKPHLRIENRYLPSGPTTADEIANLAFWSGLMANMPESYAGNWNALDFDDAKENFYKAAMWGIQSGMVWEGQLISAMRLILDVLLPMSRKGLEKMSINEKDIDLYLGIIQKRTEKKATGARWMVGSYRRLKETLGREEASVALTAILDKRRRSGTSVDEWELVSLSEIESVEIQYDVVSNVMSTDLITVSSEYIADLILKIMEWRDIRHMPVEDKNGQLKGIITKSRLDRYLKEFGNSRELTAADVMDRNPTTIKPDDDIKYAMLLMVDEGISCLPVIEQGKLIGILTDKDTQTIWT
;
A
#
# COMPACT_ATOMS: atom_id res chain seq x y z
N LYS A 1 16.81 -0.38 20.11
CA LYS A 1 17.85 -1.33 19.65
C LYS A 1 18.37 -0.99 18.25
N ASN A 2 17.49 -0.62 17.30
CA ASN A 2 17.92 -0.27 15.93
C ASN A 2 18.69 1.06 15.86
N ASP A 3 18.42 2.03 16.72
CA ASP A 3 19.15 3.31 16.75
C ASP A 3 20.58 3.15 17.26
N ILE A 4 20.82 2.20 18.16
CA ILE A 4 22.18 1.90 18.65
C ILE A 4 23.06 1.30 17.55
N ALA A 5 22.52 0.37 16.77
CA ALA A 5 23.25 -0.26 15.66
C ALA A 5 23.65 0.76 14.59
N ARG A 6 22.86 1.80 14.40
CA ARG A 6 23.11 2.88 13.42
C ARG A 6 24.13 3.90 13.89
N HIS A 7 24.06 4.30 15.13
CA HIS A 7 25.11 5.13 15.71
C HIS A 7 26.46 4.43 15.64
N THR A 8 26.47 3.10 15.81
CA THR A 8 27.70 2.30 15.70
C THR A 8 28.21 2.26 14.25
N LEU A 9 27.33 2.10 13.25
CA LEU A 9 27.72 2.12 11.84
C LEU A 9 28.27 3.50 11.42
N LEU A 10 27.65 4.60 11.85
CA LEU A 10 28.14 5.95 11.60
C LEU A 10 29.51 6.23 12.24
N PHE A 11 29.83 5.58 13.35
CA PHE A 11 31.09 5.73 14.06
C PHE A 11 32.28 5.11 13.31
N PHE A 12 32.03 4.10 12.47
CA PHE A 12 33.05 3.40 11.70
C PHE A 12 33.19 3.88 10.24
N MET A 13 32.39 4.85 9.83
CA MET A 13 32.54 5.46 8.51
C MET A 13 33.54 6.62 8.56
N GLU A 14 34.47 6.67 7.59
CA GLU A 14 35.20 7.89 7.30
C GLU A 14 34.18 8.93 6.84
N ILE A 15 33.91 9.91 7.71
CA ILE A 15 33.01 11.00 7.39
C ILE A 15 33.83 12.01 6.60
N GLU A 16 33.26 12.47 5.49
CA GLU A 16 33.68 13.63 4.72
C GLU A 16 34.10 14.81 5.62
N ARG A 17 34.99 15.69 5.15
CA ARG A 17 35.31 16.96 5.81
C ARG A 17 34.06 17.64 6.34
N GLY A 18 34.17 18.41 7.42
CA GLY A 18 33.01 19.03 8.04
C GLY A 18 32.13 19.74 7.00
N SER A 19 30.84 19.39 6.96
CA SER A 19 29.92 19.91 5.93
C SER A 19 29.82 21.44 5.94
N LEU A 20 30.04 22.07 7.10
CA LEU A 20 30.09 23.53 7.24
C LEU A 20 31.35 24.11 6.59
N GLU A 21 32.52 23.47 6.77
CA GLU A 21 33.78 23.91 6.17
C GLU A 21 33.70 23.86 4.63
N LEU A 22 33.06 22.82 4.06
CA LEU A 22 32.84 22.71 2.61
C LEU A 22 31.94 23.87 2.12
N LEU A 23 30.85 24.17 2.83
CA LEU A 23 29.95 25.26 2.47
C LEU A 23 30.65 26.61 2.53
N GLU A 24 31.51 26.87 3.53
CA GLU A 24 32.32 28.11 3.66
C GLU A 24 33.32 28.23 2.51
N GLN A 25 33.80 27.11 1.96
CA GLN A 25 34.68 27.09 0.79
C GLN A 25 33.91 27.17 -0.54
N GLY A 26 32.57 27.22 -0.50
CA GLY A 26 31.72 27.24 -1.69
C GLY A 26 31.52 25.87 -2.32
N GLU A 27 31.94 24.81 -1.63
CA GLU A 27 31.74 23.43 -2.07
C GLU A 27 30.39 22.89 -1.56
N ILE A 28 29.82 21.92 -2.30
CA ILE A 28 28.54 21.30 -1.95
C ILE A 28 28.81 20.01 -1.16
N PRO A 29 28.45 19.94 0.14
CA PRO A 29 28.67 18.74 0.93
C PRO A 29 27.75 17.60 0.48
N LYS A 30 28.18 16.35 0.62
CA LYS A 30 27.37 15.17 0.28
C LYS A 30 26.43 14.74 1.39
N LEU A 31 26.70 15.12 2.64
CA LEU A 31 25.97 14.70 3.84
C LEU A 31 25.82 13.17 3.95
N GLU A 32 26.92 12.43 3.80
CA GLU A 32 26.94 10.96 3.73
C GLU A 32 26.28 10.29 4.93
N ALA A 33 26.50 10.82 6.15
CA ALA A 33 25.86 10.33 7.35
C ALA A 33 24.31 10.42 7.28
N LEU A 34 23.79 11.54 6.75
CA LEU A 34 22.34 11.71 6.55
C LEU A 34 21.80 10.78 5.47
N GLN A 35 22.55 10.59 4.37
CA GLN A 35 22.18 9.68 3.30
C GLN A 35 22.11 8.24 3.81
N LEU A 36 23.12 7.79 4.57
CA LEU A 36 23.13 6.47 5.19
C LEU A 36 21.94 6.29 6.14
N HIS A 37 21.71 7.26 7.02
CA HIS A 37 20.57 7.24 7.92
C HIS A 37 19.25 7.08 7.17
N ASN A 38 19.03 7.88 6.14
CA ASN A 38 17.80 7.83 5.34
C ASN A 38 17.64 6.56 4.50
N GLY A 39 18.73 5.96 4.07
CA GLY A 39 18.73 4.71 3.29
C GLY A 39 18.43 3.47 4.12
N THR A 40 18.70 3.53 5.43
CA THR A 40 18.58 2.35 6.32
C THR A 40 17.33 2.37 7.20
N ILE A 41 16.64 3.51 7.32
CA ILE A 41 15.49 3.67 8.19
C ILE A 41 14.29 4.24 7.45
N TYR A 42 13.16 3.52 7.55
CA TYR A 42 11.88 4.09 7.24
C TYR A 42 11.34 4.85 8.46
N LYS A 43 11.22 6.18 8.33
CA LYS A 43 10.55 7.04 9.30
C LYS A 43 9.38 7.76 8.63
N TRP A 44 8.33 8.06 9.40
CA TRP A 44 7.16 8.79 8.91
C TRP A 44 7.49 10.20 8.43
N ASN A 45 8.44 10.86 9.10
CA ASN A 45 9.07 12.08 8.63
C ASN A 45 10.58 11.88 8.60
N ARG A 46 11.23 12.42 7.61
CA ARG A 46 12.69 12.40 7.54
C ARG A 46 13.25 13.71 6.97
N PRO A 47 14.41 14.16 7.46
CA PRO A 47 15.15 15.21 6.80
C PRO A 47 15.72 14.67 5.49
N CYS A 48 15.50 15.39 4.40
CA CYS A 48 16.05 15.07 3.09
C CYS A 48 16.98 16.17 2.64
N TYR A 49 18.11 15.77 2.07
CA TYR A 49 19.05 16.65 1.44
C TYR A 49 18.89 16.62 -0.07
N GLY A 50 19.01 17.76 -0.70
CA GLY A 50 18.98 17.88 -2.15
C GLY A 50 19.82 19.06 -2.62
N VAL A 51 20.13 19.05 -3.91
CA VAL A 51 20.81 20.16 -4.58
C VAL A 51 19.96 20.57 -5.78
N SER A 52 19.53 21.82 -5.82
CA SER A 52 18.77 22.39 -6.93
C SER A 52 19.48 23.63 -7.46
N ASN A 53 19.76 23.66 -8.75
CA ASN A 53 20.48 24.77 -9.40
C ASN A 53 21.81 25.12 -8.69
N GLY A 54 22.57 24.10 -8.28
CA GLY A 54 23.84 24.27 -7.57
C GLY A 54 23.73 24.75 -6.12
N LYS A 55 22.52 24.88 -5.56
CA LYS A 55 22.30 25.28 -4.17
C LYS A 55 21.87 24.10 -3.32
N PRO A 56 22.62 23.76 -2.26
CA PRO A 56 22.21 22.71 -1.33
C PRO A 56 21.04 23.19 -0.47
N HIS A 57 20.13 22.27 -0.16
CA HIS A 57 18.99 22.54 0.71
C HIS A 57 18.60 21.32 1.53
N LEU A 58 18.08 21.57 2.72
CA LEU A 58 17.41 20.56 3.55
C LEU A 58 15.90 20.77 3.48
N ARG A 59 15.15 19.67 3.47
CA ARG A 59 13.68 19.67 3.54
C ARG A 59 13.22 18.54 4.44
N ILE A 60 12.02 18.65 4.98
CA ILE A 60 11.35 17.56 5.67
C ILE A 60 10.42 16.86 4.69
N GLU A 61 10.61 15.57 4.49
CA GLU A 61 9.69 14.71 3.77
C GLU A 61 8.61 14.20 4.73
N ASN A 62 7.36 14.52 4.42
CA ASN A 62 6.20 14.05 5.15
C ASN A 62 5.63 12.79 4.47
N ARG A 63 5.54 11.68 5.23
CA ARG A 63 5.08 10.39 4.74
C ARG A 63 3.86 9.84 5.47
N TYR A 64 3.30 10.57 6.42
CA TYR A 64 2.18 10.09 7.23
C TYR A 64 0.80 10.51 6.71
N LEU A 65 0.73 11.37 5.70
CA LEU A 65 -0.53 11.69 5.06
C LEU A 65 -0.96 10.51 4.18
N PRO A 66 -2.12 9.88 4.46
CA PRO A 66 -2.64 8.86 3.57
C PRO A 66 -3.07 9.47 2.24
N SER A 67 -3.07 8.67 1.18
CA SER A 67 -3.73 9.05 -0.06
C SER A 67 -5.20 9.32 0.20
N GLY A 68 -5.71 10.43 -0.31
CA GLY A 68 -7.14 10.71 -0.31
C GLY A 68 -7.84 9.78 -1.32
N PRO A 69 -9.14 9.48 -1.12
CA PRO A 69 -9.86 8.66 -2.08
C PRO A 69 -10.08 9.37 -3.42
N THR A 70 -10.00 10.70 -3.45
CA THR A 70 -10.05 11.52 -4.68
C THR A 70 -8.92 12.54 -4.72
N THR A 71 -8.63 13.08 -5.90
CA THR A 71 -7.66 14.18 -6.06
C THR A 71 -8.05 15.40 -5.22
N ALA A 72 -9.34 15.70 -5.09
CA ALA A 72 -9.81 16.80 -4.24
C ALA A 72 -9.46 16.57 -2.76
N ASP A 73 -9.61 15.34 -2.26
CA ASP A 73 -9.22 14.98 -0.90
C ASP A 73 -7.70 15.05 -0.69
N GLU A 74 -6.91 14.64 -1.67
CA GLU A 74 -5.45 14.71 -1.62
C GLU A 74 -4.95 16.15 -1.57
N ILE A 75 -5.49 17.02 -2.44
CA ILE A 75 -5.14 18.45 -2.45
C ILE A 75 -5.62 19.14 -1.16
N ALA A 76 -6.79 18.76 -0.63
CA ALA A 76 -7.25 19.27 0.66
C ALA A 76 -6.28 18.90 1.80
N ASN A 77 -5.80 17.66 1.84
CA ASN A 77 -4.80 17.24 2.82
C ASN A 77 -3.48 18.03 2.66
N LEU A 78 -3.02 18.22 1.41
CA LEU A 78 -1.81 19.00 1.11
C LEU A 78 -1.97 20.47 1.54
N ALA A 79 -3.10 21.11 1.21
CA ALA A 79 -3.39 22.48 1.59
C ALA A 79 -3.41 22.66 3.11
N PHE A 80 -4.12 21.78 3.82
CA PHE A 80 -4.20 21.79 5.28
C PHE A 80 -2.81 21.70 5.91
N TRP A 81 -2.00 20.73 5.48
CA TRP A 81 -0.65 20.56 6.02
C TRP A 81 0.28 21.72 5.68
N SER A 82 0.28 22.19 4.43
CA SER A 82 1.12 23.30 3.99
C SER A 82 0.80 24.60 4.72
N GLY A 83 -0.49 24.86 4.91
CA GLY A 83 -0.95 26.02 5.69
C GLY A 83 -0.50 25.95 7.15
N LEU A 84 -0.59 24.79 7.79
CA LEU A 84 -0.06 24.60 9.15
C LEU A 84 1.44 24.87 9.22
N MET A 85 2.21 24.32 8.29
CA MET A 85 3.66 24.52 8.25
C MET A 85 4.03 25.98 8.01
N ALA A 86 3.32 26.69 7.13
CA ALA A 86 3.57 28.10 6.84
C ALA A 86 3.20 29.04 8.00
N ASN A 87 2.27 28.63 8.85
CA ASN A 87 1.84 29.41 10.02
C ASN A 87 2.29 28.82 11.34
N MET A 88 3.28 27.95 11.36
CA MET A 88 3.82 27.40 12.61
C MET A 88 4.21 28.60 13.52
N PRO A 89 3.60 28.72 14.70
CA PRO A 89 3.85 29.85 15.57
C PRO A 89 5.34 29.93 15.92
N GLU A 90 5.90 31.15 15.95
CA GLU A 90 7.28 31.38 16.38
C GLU A 90 7.54 30.87 17.81
N SER A 91 6.48 30.77 18.63
CA SER A 91 6.54 30.16 19.96
C SER A 91 6.96 28.70 19.96
N TYR A 92 6.73 27.97 18.86
CA TYR A 92 7.21 26.60 18.67
C TYR A 92 8.57 26.56 17.96
N ALA A 93 8.92 27.62 17.23
CA ALA A 93 10.20 27.71 16.53
C ALA A 93 11.34 27.97 17.54
N GLY A 94 12.09 26.93 17.85
CA GLY A 94 13.23 27.02 18.78
C GLY A 94 12.93 26.72 20.25
N ASN A 95 11.66 26.56 20.63
CA ASN A 95 11.28 26.14 21.98
C ASN A 95 10.74 24.69 21.99
N TRP A 96 11.61 23.73 21.72
CA TRP A 96 11.29 22.29 21.68
C TRP A 96 10.81 21.76 23.04
N ASN A 97 11.06 22.47 24.14
CA ASN A 97 10.59 22.12 25.47
C ASN A 97 9.11 22.48 25.71
N ALA A 98 8.47 23.23 24.80
CA ALA A 98 7.04 23.52 24.89
C ALA A 98 6.15 22.33 24.48
N LEU A 99 6.71 21.34 23.78
CA LEU A 99 6.04 20.11 23.40
C LEU A 99 6.62 18.96 24.19
N ASP A 100 5.84 18.38 25.08
CA ASP A 100 6.23 17.15 25.76
C ASP A 100 6.34 16.01 24.75
N PHE A 101 7.46 15.30 24.77
CA PHE A 101 7.74 14.23 23.81
C PHE A 101 6.81 13.03 24.00
N ASP A 102 6.49 12.71 25.24
CA ASP A 102 5.63 11.57 25.55
C ASP A 102 4.18 11.86 25.15
N ASP A 103 3.72 13.10 25.36
CA ASP A 103 2.41 13.57 24.86
C ASP A 103 2.35 13.50 23.32
N ALA A 104 3.36 13.98 22.63
CA ALA A 104 3.41 13.93 21.17
C ALA A 104 3.41 12.49 20.65
N LYS A 105 4.17 11.60 21.28
CA LYS A 105 4.24 10.18 20.96
C LYS A 105 2.90 9.48 21.24
N GLU A 106 2.27 9.76 22.37
CA GLU A 106 0.97 9.21 22.71
C GLU A 106 -0.11 9.68 21.74
N ASN A 107 -0.12 10.96 21.39
CA ASN A 107 -1.01 11.54 20.37
C ASN A 107 -0.86 10.82 19.03
N PHE A 108 0.37 10.55 18.62
CA PHE A 108 0.64 9.81 17.37
C PHE A 108 0.01 8.42 17.40
N TYR A 109 0.18 7.65 18.46
CA TYR A 109 -0.44 6.32 18.59
C TYR A 109 -1.96 6.40 18.69
N LYS A 110 -2.52 7.34 19.45
CA LYS A 110 -3.97 7.56 19.56
C LYS A 110 -4.56 7.92 18.18
N ALA A 111 -3.90 8.80 17.43
CA ALA A 111 -4.33 9.15 16.09
C ALA A 111 -4.33 7.95 15.14
N ALA A 112 -3.31 7.10 15.20
CA ALA A 112 -3.22 5.89 14.39
C ALA A 112 -4.32 4.87 14.72
N MET A 113 -4.64 4.69 16.01
CA MET A 113 -5.63 3.72 16.47
C MET A 113 -7.09 4.20 16.31
N TRP A 114 -7.36 5.46 16.64
CA TRP A 114 -8.71 5.98 16.79
C TRP A 114 -9.07 7.07 15.78
N GLY A 115 -8.09 7.57 15.04
CA GLY A 115 -8.26 8.64 14.05
C GLY A 115 -8.98 9.86 14.65
N ILE A 116 -10.01 10.34 13.97
CA ILE A 116 -10.76 11.52 14.36
C ILE A 116 -11.54 11.38 15.69
N GLN A 117 -11.65 10.16 16.22
CA GLN A 117 -12.33 9.90 17.51
C GLN A 117 -11.37 9.96 18.69
N SER A 118 -10.09 10.21 18.47
CA SER A 118 -9.08 10.28 19.53
C SER A 118 -9.21 11.54 20.38
N GLY A 119 -8.80 11.41 21.66
CA GLY A 119 -8.45 12.54 22.51
C GLY A 119 -6.96 12.82 22.37
N MET A 120 -6.60 14.07 22.19
CA MET A 120 -5.23 14.56 22.03
C MET A 120 -4.84 15.44 23.22
N VAL A 121 -3.58 15.39 23.61
CA VAL A 121 -3.00 16.40 24.50
C VAL A 121 -2.42 17.50 23.64
N TRP A 122 -2.93 18.72 23.77
CA TRP A 122 -2.46 19.90 23.05
C TRP A 122 -2.22 21.02 24.04
N GLU A 123 -1.00 21.55 24.08
CA GLU A 123 -0.59 22.60 25.05
C GLU A 123 -0.94 22.23 26.52
N GLY A 124 -0.71 20.94 26.87
CA GLY A 124 -0.98 20.42 28.20
C GLY A 124 -2.47 20.18 28.53
N GLN A 125 -3.38 20.36 27.58
CA GLN A 125 -4.81 20.17 27.77
C GLN A 125 -5.35 19.02 26.91
N LEU A 126 -6.27 18.23 27.48
CA LEU A 126 -6.95 17.19 26.73
C LEU A 126 -8.08 17.79 25.86
N ILE A 127 -7.96 17.62 24.56
CA ILE A 127 -8.92 18.08 23.56
C ILE A 127 -9.30 16.96 22.60
N SER A 128 -10.56 16.89 22.13
CA SER A 128 -10.88 15.92 21.07
C SER A 128 -10.24 16.29 19.75
N ALA A 129 -9.81 15.30 18.96
CA ALA A 129 -9.22 15.53 17.64
C ALA A 129 -10.13 16.39 16.74
N MET A 130 -11.45 16.21 16.80
CA MET A 130 -12.39 17.05 16.05
C MET A 130 -12.27 18.52 16.42
N ARG A 131 -12.33 18.83 17.73
CA ARG A 131 -12.20 20.23 18.19
C ARG A 131 -10.82 20.80 17.88
N LEU A 132 -9.77 20.01 18.08
CA LEU A 132 -8.41 20.44 17.72
C LEU A 132 -8.35 20.83 16.24
N ILE A 133 -8.91 20.01 15.34
CA ILE A 133 -8.91 20.32 13.91
C ILE A 133 -9.74 21.56 13.60
N LEU A 134 -11.00 21.61 14.09
CA LEU A 134 -11.95 22.65 13.73
C LEU A 134 -11.60 24.01 14.36
N ASP A 135 -11.27 24.01 15.66
CA ASP A 135 -11.16 25.24 16.43
C ASP A 135 -9.73 25.81 16.44
N VAL A 136 -8.72 24.97 16.19
CA VAL A 136 -7.29 25.37 16.26
C VAL A 136 -6.59 25.23 14.92
N LEU A 137 -6.52 23.99 14.38
CA LEU A 137 -5.65 23.72 13.24
C LEU A 137 -6.18 24.27 11.91
N LEU A 138 -7.49 24.27 11.66
CA LEU A 138 -8.07 24.88 10.46
C LEU A 138 -7.84 26.40 10.39
N PRO A 139 -8.12 27.18 11.46
CA PRO A 139 -7.78 28.60 11.48
C PRO A 139 -6.29 28.87 11.31
N MET A 140 -5.44 28.04 11.91
CA MET A 140 -3.98 28.15 11.73
C MET A 140 -3.56 27.88 10.28
N SER A 141 -4.12 26.85 9.67
CA SER A 141 -3.83 26.48 8.28
C SER A 141 -4.27 27.59 7.32
N ARG A 142 -5.47 28.16 7.52
CA ARG A 142 -5.96 29.28 6.71
C ARG A 142 -4.99 30.46 6.73
N LYS A 143 -4.57 30.91 7.91
CA LYS A 143 -3.57 31.98 8.03
C LYS A 143 -2.27 31.68 7.31
N GLY A 144 -1.83 30.43 7.33
CA GLY A 144 -0.63 30.03 6.61
C GLY A 144 -0.79 30.08 5.09
N LEU A 145 -1.91 29.62 4.56
CA LEU A 145 -2.20 29.71 3.13
C LEU A 145 -2.34 31.15 2.64
N GLU A 146 -2.96 32.03 3.46
CA GLU A 146 -3.03 33.48 3.20
C GLU A 146 -1.62 34.09 3.13
N LYS A 147 -0.72 33.74 4.07
CA LYS A 147 0.70 34.16 4.02
C LYS A 147 1.42 33.70 2.77
N MET A 148 1.05 32.52 2.25
CA MET A 148 1.58 31.98 1.00
C MET A 148 0.94 32.61 -0.25
N SER A 149 0.04 33.57 -0.08
CA SER A 149 -0.71 34.25 -1.17
C SER A 149 -1.52 33.27 -2.03
N ILE A 150 -2.05 32.21 -1.42
CA ILE A 150 -2.98 31.28 -2.06
C ILE A 150 -4.31 31.99 -2.28
N ASN A 151 -4.97 31.73 -3.41
CA ASN A 151 -6.27 32.32 -3.73
C ASN A 151 -7.33 31.94 -2.68
N GLU A 152 -8.13 32.92 -2.25
CA GLU A 152 -9.15 32.71 -1.21
C GLU A 152 -10.17 31.62 -1.59
N LYS A 153 -10.57 31.54 -2.86
CA LYS A 153 -11.48 30.49 -3.35
C LYS A 153 -10.90 29.09 -3.19
N ASP A 154 -9.60 28.93 -3.41
CA ASP A 154 -8.92 27.65 -3.24
C ASP A 154 -8.78 27.31 -1.75
N ILE A 155 -8.49 28.30 -0.90
CA ILE A 155 -8.46 28.13 0.54
C ILE A 155 -9.82 27.65 1.05
N ASP A 156 -10.91 28.32 0.66
CA ASP A 156 -12.27 27.97 1.06
C ASP A 156 -12.68 26.58 0.56
N LEU A 157 -12.32 26.25 -0.68
CA LEU A 157 -12.61 24.94 -1.26
C LEU A 157 -11.92 23.82 -0.48
N TYR A 158 -10.61 23.87 -0.38
CA TYR A 158 -9.83 22.74 0.15
C TYR A 158 -9.90 22.64 1.68
N LEU A 159 -9.87 23.76 2.41
CA LEU A 159 -10.09 23.71 3.86
C LEU A 159 -11.55 23.40 4.20
N GLY A 160 -12.50 23.79 3.37
CA GLY A 160 -13.90 23.40 3.48
C GLY A 160 -14.11 21.90 3.37
N ILE A 161 -13.37 21.19 2.53
CA ILE A 161 -13.36 19.71 2.48
C ILE A 161 -12.88 19.13 3.81
N ILE A 162 -11.77 19.62 4.36
CA ILE A 162 -11.26 19.16 5.67
C ILE A 162 -12.28 19.41 6.78
N GLN A 163 -12.91 20.59 6.79
CA GLN A 163 -13.95 20.92 7.76
C GLN A 163 -15.12 19.94 7.69
N LYS A 164 -15.73 19.77 6.52
CA LYS A 164 -16.87 18.88 6.31
C LYS A 164 -16.54 17.43 6.65
N ARG A 165 -15.37 16.94 6.23
CA ARG A 165 -14.87 15.60 6.58
C ARG A 165 -14.75 15.43 8.09
N THR A 166 -14.29 16.45 8.80
CA THR A 166 -14.14 16.44 10.25
C THR A 166 -15.52 16.43 10.93
N GLU A 167 -16.42 17.33 10.56
CA GLU A 167 -17.77 17.43 11.11
C GLU A 167 -18.60 16.14 10.92
N LYS A 168 -18.56 15.59 9.70
CA LYS A 168 -19.26 14.35 9.34
C LYS A 168 -18.50 13.09 9.76
N LYS A 169 -17.26 13.20 10.27
CA LYS A 169 -16.34 12.08 10.53
C LYS A 169 -16.14 11.21 9.30
N ALA A 170 -16.21 11.80 8.12
CA ALA A 170 -16.08 11.12 6.83
C ALA A 170 -14.62 11.06 6.38
N THR A 171 -14.02 9.88 6.43
CA THR A 171 -12.68 9.62 5.89
C THR A 171 -12.75 8.45 4.92
N GLY A 172 -11.81 8.38 3.96
CA GLY A 172 -11.73 7.25 3.04
C GLY A 172 -11.71 5.90 3.75
N ALA A 173 -10.93 5.76 4.82
CA ALA A 173 -10.86 4.53 5.61
C ALA A 173 -12.22 4.17 6.24
N ARG A 174 -12.92 5.14 6.82
CA ARG A 174 -14.23 4.89 7.43
C ARG A 174 -15.27 4.52 6.39
N TRP A 175 -15.26 5.19 5.24
CA TRP A 175 -16.15 4.87 4.13
C TRP A 175 -15.90 3.45 3.63
N MET A 176 -14.64 3.09 3.39
CA MET A 176 -14.28 1.74 2.94
C MET A 176 -14.69 0.67 3.92
N VAL A 177 -14.36 0.83 5.22
CA VAL A 177 -14.71 -0.15 6.25
C VAL A 177 -16.22 -0.27 6.43
N GLY A 178 -16.94 0.86 6.45
CA GLY A 178 -18.40 0.89 6.58
C GLY A 178 -19.10 0.24 5.39
N SER A 179 -18.68 0.59 4.18
CA SER A 179 -19.22 0.04 2.93
C SER A 179 -18.92 -1.46 2.81
N TYR A 180 -17.68 -1.89 3.09
CA TYR A 180 -17.31 -3.29 3.08
C TYR A 180 -18.15 -4.13 4.06
N ARG A 181 -18.35 -3.66 5.30
CA ARG A 181 -19.17 -4.37 6.28
C ARG A 181 -20.60 -4.54 5.79
N ARG A 182 -21.18 -3.48 5.20
CA ARG A 182 -22.54 -3.52 4.65
C ARG A 182 -22.65 -4.49 3.47
N LEU A 183 -21.69 -4.47 2.56
CA LEU A 183 -21.65 -5.39 1.41
C LEU A 183 -21.50 -6.84 1.86
N LYS A 184 -20.64 -7.09 2.85
CA LYS A 184 -20.36 -8.43 3.36
C LYS A 184 -21.56 -9.09 4.06
N GLU A 185 -22.57 -8.33 4.48
CA GLU A 185 -23.81 -8.89 5.05
C GLU A 185 -24.62 -9.68 4.01
N THR A 186 -24.45 -9.36 2.72
CA THR A 186 -25.22 -9.95 1.63
C THR A 186 -24.34 -10.73 0.65
N LEU A 187 -23.13 -10.24 0.41
CA LEU A 187 -22.15 -10.81 -0.51
C LEU A 187 -21.11 -11.65 0.23
N GLY A 188 -20.45 -12.55 -0.48
CA GLY A 188 -19.25 -13.22 -0.02
C GLY A 188 -18.11 -12.24 0.25
N ARG A 189 -17.05 -12.70 0.93
CA ARG A 189 -15.90 -11.86 1.30
C ARG A 189 -15.19 -11.26 0.08
N GLU A 190 -14.96 -12.07 -0.94
CA GLU A 190 -14.26 -11.69 -2.16
C GLU A 190 -15.13 -10.79 -3.02
N GLU A 191 -16.39 -11.13 -3.23
CA GLU A 191 -17.36 -10.32 -3.98
C GLU A 191 -17.54 -8.93 -3.36
N ALA A 192 -17.63 -8.84 -2.03
CA ALA A 192 -17.71 -7.56 -1.34
C ALA A 192 -16.48 -6.69 -1.58
N SER A 193 -15.29 -7.30 -1.65
CA SER A 193 -14.04 -6.58 -1.93
C SER A 193 -13.99 -6.07 -3.37
N VAL A 194 -14.39 -6.90 -4.33
CA VAL A 194 -14.43 -6.54 -5.76
C VAL A 194 -15.45 -5.42 -5.99
N ALA A 195 -16.68 -5.58 -5.48
CA ALA A 195 -17.71 -4.56 -5.60
C ALA A 195 -17.30 -3.22 -4.97
N LEU A 196 -16.71 -3.26 -3.77
CA LEU A 196 -16.19 -2.06 -3.12
C LEU A 196 -15.15 -1.34 -3.95
N THR A 197 -14.20 -2.09 -4.54
CA THR A 197 -13.12 -1.54 -5.35
C THR A 197 -13.66 -0.89 -6.62
N ALA A 198 -14.59 -1.54 -7.30
CA ALA A 198 -15.22 -1.03 -8.51
C ALA A 198 -16.03 0.26 -8.24
N ILE A 199 -16.78 0.30 -7.14
CA ILE A 199 -17.54 1.49 -6.73
C ILE A 199 -16.60 2.61 -6.28
N LEU A 200 -15.51 2.28 -5.58
CA LEU A 200 -14.47 3.26 -5.23
C LEU A 200 -13.89 3.94 -6.48
N ASP A 201 -13.54 3.17 -7.51
CA ASP A 201 -13.02 3.72 -8.76
C ASP A 201 -14.06 4.60 -9.47
N LYS A 202 -15.31 4.17 -9.51
CA LYS A 202 -16.42 4.98 -10.07
C LYS A 202 -16.57 6.32 -9.34
N ARG A 203 -16.59 6.30 -8.01
CA ARG A 203 -16.72 7.52 -7.21
C ARG A 203 -15.48 8.41 -7.28
N ARG A 204 -14.30 7.82 -7.33
CA ARG A 204 -13.05 8.56 -7.55
C ARG A 204 -13.09 9.36 -8.85
N ARG A 205 -13.64 8.78 -9.93
CA ARG A 205 -13.78 9.45 -11.22
C ARG A 205 -14.84 10.55 -11.23
N SER A 206 -15.81 10.54 -10.31
CA SER A 206 -16.81 11.61 -10.21
C SER A 206 -16.22 12.94 -9.73
N GLY A 207 -15.05 12.93 -9.09
CA GLY A 207 -14.36 14.12 -8.60
C GLY A 207 -14.95 14.71 -7.31
N THR A 208 -16.02 14.12 -6.76
CA THR A 208 -16.60 14.56 -5.48
C THR A 208 -15.77 14.07 -4.30
N SER A 209 -15.57 14.92 -3.30
CA SER A 209 -14.80 14.56 -2.09
C SER A 209 -15.57 13.57 -1.19
N VAL A 210 -14.83 12.82 -0.38
CA VAL A 210 -15.37 11.70 0.42
C VAL A 210 -16.41 12.10 1.46
N ASP A 211 -16.47 13.37 1.84
CA ASP A 211 -17.51 13.88 2.75
C ASP A 211 -18.90 13.90 2.11
N GLU A 212 -18.98 13.81 0.79
CA GLU A 212 -20.23 13.73 0.03
C GLU A 212 -20.65 12.28 -0.26
N TRP A 213 -19.85 11.29 0.13
CA TRP A 213 -20.11 9.90 -0.18
C TRP A 213 -20.95 9.21 0.89
N GLU A 214 -22.11 8.69 0.47
CA GLU A 214 -22.89 7.74 1.28
C GLU A 214 -22.23 6.36 1.29
N LEU A 215 -22.55 5.53 2.29
CA LEU A 215 -22.12 4.13 2.27
C LEU A 215 -22.72 3.41 1.05
N VAL A 216 -21.95 2.48 0.47
CA VAL A 216 -22.39 1.73 -0.70
C VAL A 216 -23.71 1.01 -0.43
N SER A 217 -24.65 1.13 -1.38
CA SER A 217 -25.92 0.39 -1.40
C SER A 217 -25.83 -0.83 -2.34
N LEU A 218 -26.65 -1.85 -2.09
CA LEU A 218 -26.71 -3.03 -2.96
C LEU A 218 -27.17 -2.67 -4.37
N SER A 219 -28.08 -1.69 -4.53
CA SER A 219 -28.51 -1.21 -5.84
C SER A 219 -27.41 -0.50 -6.64
N GLU A 220 -26.38 -0.01 -5.97
CA GLU A 220 -25.24 0.61 -6.63
C GLU A 220 -24.33 -0.43 -7.31
N ILE A 221 -24.31 -1.66 -6.79
CA ILE A 221 -23.54 -2.78 -7.35
C ILE A 221 -24.07 -3.16 -8.73
N GLU A 222 -25.39 -3.18 -8.91
CA GLU A 222 -26.03 -3.49 -10.20
C GLU A 222 -25.66 -2.47 -11.29
N SER A 223 -25.20 -1.30 -10.91
CA SER A 223 -24.76 -0.23 -11.81
C SER A 223 -23.28 -0.27 -12.17
N VAL A 224 -22.53 -1.25 -11.62
CA VAL A 224 -21.11 -1.43 -11.87
C VAL A 224 -20.93 -2.71 -12.66
N GLU A 225 -20.63 -2.60 -13.96
CA GLU A 225 -20.16 -3.73 -14.75
C GLU A 225 -18.80 -4.17 -14.21
N ILE A 226 -18.81 -5.29 -13.48
CA ILE A 226 -17.57 -5.99 -13.16
C ILE A 226 -17.22 -6.81 -14.38
N GLN A 227 -16.32 -6.30 -15.19
CA GLN A 227 -15.85 -7.01 -16.39
C GLN A 227 -14.87 -8.10 -15.96
N TYR A 228 -15.30 -9.34 -16.05
CA TYR A 228 -14.46 -10.53 -15.93
C TYR A 228 -14.08 -11.10 -17.31
N ASP A 229 -13.92 -10.24 -18.30
CA ASP A 229 -13.81 -10.65 -19.71
C ASP A 229 -12.47 -11.29 -20.02
N VAL A 230 -11.41 -10.92 -19.29
CA VAL A 230 -10.05 -11.38 -19.56
C VAL A 230 -9.41 -12.05 -18.33
N VAL A 231 -8.46 -12.93 -18.58
CA VAL A 231 -7.75 -13.73 -17.56
C VAL A 231 -7.11 -12.85 -16.49
N SER A 232 -6.51 -11.73 -16.87
CA SER A 232 -5.84 -10.80 -15.93
C SER A 232 -6.76 -10.19 -14.88
N ASN A 233 -8.07 -10.14 -15.15
CA ASN A 233 -9.05 -9.60 -14.19
C ASN A 233 -9.42 -10.61 -13.09
N VAL A 234 -9.04 -11.88 -13.27
CA VAL A 234 -9.49 -13.00 -12.41
C VAL A 234 -8.33 -13.80 -11.84
N MET A 235 -7.19 -13.84 -12.53
CA MET A 235 -6.02 -14.62 -12.12
C MET A 235 -5.48 -14.22 -10.74
N SER A 236 -4.96 -15.18 -10.00
CA SER A 236 -4.18 -14.92 -8.79
C SER A 236 -2.77 -14.49 -9.17
N THR A 237 -2.30 -13.37 -8.60
CA THR A 237 -0.95 -12.80 -8.85
C THR A 237 0.00 -12.93 -7.67
N ASP A 238 -0.49 -13.22 -6.46
CA ASP A 238 0.33 -13.52 -5.28
C ASP A 238 0.77 -14.98 -5.34
N LEU A 239 1.77 -15.26 -6.18
CA LEU A 239 2.23 -16.61 -6.50
C LEU A 239 3.25 -17.10 -5.48
N ILE A 240 3.09 -18.36 -5.08
CA ILE A 240 4.15 -19.13 -4.43
C ILE A 240 4.75 -20.03 -5.50
N THR A 241 6.04 -19.85 -5.77
CA THR A 241 6.79 -20.61 -6.76
C THR A 241 7.97 -21.31 -6.13
N VAL A 242 8.51 -22.30 -6.82
CA VAL A 242 9.74 -23.01 -6.42
C VAL A 242 10.70 -23.12 -7.59
N SER A 243 11.99 -23.31 -7.31
CA SER A 243 12.95 -23.67 -8.34
C SER A 243 12.97 -25.18 -8.60
N SER A 244 13.55 -25.58 -9.74
CA SER A 244 13.67 -26.99 -10.15
C SER A 244 14.40 -27.88 -9.13
N GLU A 245 15.23 -27.28 -8.28
CA GLU A 245 16.08 -27.98 -7.31
C GLU A 245 15.44 -28.21 -5.95
N TYR A 246 14.24 -27.65 -5.72
CA TYR A 246 13.52 -27.82 -4.45
C TYR A 246 13.13 -29.28 -4.24
N ILE A 247 13.32 -29.76 -3.00
CA ILE A 247 12.98 -31.12 -2.58
C ILE A 247 11.48 -31.31 -2.55
N ALA A 248 10.99 -32.41 -3.10
CA ALA A 248 9.56 -32.70 -3.26
C ALA A 248 8.79 -32.72 -1.92
N ASP A 249 9.38 -33.27 -0.86
CA ASP A 249 8.79 -33.29 0.48
C ASP A 249 8.58 -31.88 1.04
N LEU A 250 9.54 -30.97 0.80
CA LEU A 250 9.39 -29.56 1.20
C LEU A 250 8.27 -28.87 0.42
N ILE A 251 8.17 -29.16 -0.89
CA ILE A 251 7.10 -28.61 -1.72
C ILE A 251 5.74 -29.07 -1.18
N LEU A 252 5.60 -30.36 -0.83
CA LEU A 252 4.36 -30.88 -0.24
C LEU A 252 3.99 -30.14 1.03
N LYS A 253 4.96 -29.90 1.93
CA LYS A 253 4.73 -29.15 3.17
C LYS A 253 4.31 -27.70 2.93
N ILE A 254 4.90 -27.02 1.94
CA ILE A 254 4.50 -25.67 1.55
C ILE A 254 3.07 -25.67 1.01
N MET A 255 2.73 -26.63 0.13
CA MET A 255 1.38 -26.76 -0.43
C MET A 255 0.32 -27.03 0.65
N GLU A 256 0.63 -27.88 1.64
CA GLU A 256 -0.24 -28.14 2.78
C GLU A 256 -0.41 -26.90 3.67
N TRP A 257 0.68 -26.26 4.01
CA TRP A 257 0.66 -25.07 4.89
C TRP A 257 -0.11 -23.88 4.28
N ARG A 258 -0.01 -23.73 2.96
CA ARG A 258 -0.65 -22.62 2.23
C ARG A 258 -2.01 -22.99 1.62
N ASP A 259 -2.47 -24.21 1.82
CA ASP A 259 -3.70 -24.77 1.22
C ASP A 259 -3.79 -24.57 -0.30
N ILE A 260 -2.66 -24.80 -1.01
CA ILE A 260 -2.57 -24.69 -2.45
C ILE A 260 -2.45 -26.06 -3.11
N ARG A 261 -3.05 -26.20 -4.29
CA ARG A 261 -3.07 -27.47 -5.06
C ARG A 261 -2.13 -27.46 -6.25
N HIS A 262 -1.62 -26.27 -6.63
CA HIS A 262 -0.80 -26.07 -7.80
C HIS A 262 0.43 -25.25 -7.40
N MET A 263 1.60 -25.71 -7.79
CA MET A 263 2.89 -25.07 -7.50
C MET A 263 3.63 -24.85 -8.82
N PRO A 264 3.69 -23.62 -9.33
CA PRO A 264 4.53 -23.31 -10.47
C PRO A 264 6.03 -23.45 -10.14
N VAL A 265 6.77 -23.96 -11.10
CA VAL A 265 8.24 -24.06 -11.04
C VAL A 265 8.81 -23.05 -12.01
N GLU A 266 9.63 -22.13 -11.49
CA GLU A 266 10.26 -21.08 -12.30
C GLU A 266 11.78 -21.04 -12.13
N ASP A 267 12.46 -20.40 -13.06
CA ASP A 267 13.88 -20.10 -12.91
C ASP A 267 14.09 -18.70 -12.29
N LYS A 268 15.36 -18.37 -12.01
CA LYS A 268 15.75 -17.06 -11.44
C LYS A 268 15.43 -15.83 -12.31
N ASN A 269 14.99 -16.04 -13.54
CA ASN A 269 14.55 -14.96 -14.45
C ASN A 269 13.01 -14.84 -14.48
N GLY A 270 12.27 -15.63 -13.68
CA GLY A 270 10.81 -15.67 -13.65
C GLY A 270 10.20 -16.45 -14.82
N GLN A 271 10.98 -17.28 -15.52
CA GLN A 271 10.48 -18.11 -16.61
C GLN A 271 9.90 -19.40 -16.08
N LEU A 272 8.68 -19.73 -16.49
CA LEU A 272 8.03 -20.99 -16.13
C LEU A 272 8.82 -22.18 -16.69
N LYS A 273 9.15 -23.15 -15.83
CA LYS A 273 9.81 -24.41 -16.17
C LYS A 273 8.87 -25.60 -16.09
N GLY A 274 7.78 -25.47 -15.39
CA GLY A 274 6.77 -26.49 -15.23
C GLY A 274 5.77 -26.16 -14.13
N ILE A 275 4.87 -27.12 -13.89
CA ILE A 275 3.91 -27.03 -12.80
C ILE A 275 3.84 -28.35 -12.03
N ILE A 276 3.64 -28.28 -10.73
CA ILE A 276 3.43 -29.44 -9.87
C ILE A 276 2.01 -29.35 -9.32
N THR A 277 1.20 -30.41 -9.55
CA THR A 277 -0.08 -30.55 -8.86
C THR A 277 0.09 -31.43 -7.62
N LYS A 278 -0.72 -31.18 -6.57
CA LYS A 278 -0.65 -31.94 -5.33
C LYS A 278 -0.86 -33.45 -5.59
N SER A 279 -1.80 -33.80 -6.42
CA SER A 279 -2.08 -35.22 -6.79
C SER A 279 -0.91 -35.90 -7.49
N ARG A 280 -0.21 -35.18 -8.38
CA ARG A 280 1.00 -35.68 -9.03
C ARG A 280 2.14 -35.86 -8.05
N LEU A 281 2.35 -34.90 -7.18
CA LEU A 281 3.37 -34.92 -6.13
C LEU A 281 3.15 -36.10 -5.17
N ASP A 282 1.94 -36.27 -4.65
CA ASP A 282 1.57 -37.40 -3.76
C ASP A 282 1.84 -38.74 -4.41
N ARG A 283 1.53 -38.88 -5.70
CA ARG A 283 1.78 -40.11 -6.46
C ARG A 283 3.28 -40.42 -6.57
N TYR A 284 4.10 -39.46 -6.96
CA TYR A 284 5.54 -39.62 -7.11
C TYR A 284 6.22 -39.91 -5.76
N LEU A 285 5.82 -39.27 -4.69
CA LEU A 285 6.36 -39.52 -3.35
C LEU A 285 6.01 -40.93 -2.86
N LYS A 286 4.81 -41.43 -3.14
CA LYS A 286 4.42 -42.82 -2.81
C LYS A 286 5.20 -43.85 -3.60
N GLU A 287 5.46 -43.61 -4.87
CA GLU A 287 6.11 -44.55 -5.77
C GLU A 287 7.63 -44.58 -5.59
N PHE A 288 8.27 -43.44 -5.44
CA PHE A 288 9.72 -43.27 -5.49
C PHE A 288 10.34 -42.68 -4.24
N GLY A 289 9.59 -42.07 -3.34
CA GLY A 289 10.10 -41.28 -2.19
C GLY A 289 10.95 -42.11 -1.20
N ASN A 290 10.72 -43.44 -1.14
CA ASN A 290 11.52 -44.34 -0.29
C ASN A 290 12.85 -44.79 -0.96
N SER A 291 13.02 -44.57 -2.25
CA SER A 291 14.19 -45.05 -3.01
C SER A 291 15.21 -43.96 -3.29
N ARG A 292 14.77 -42.71 -3.36
CA ARG A 292 15.66 -41.55 -3.57
C ARG A 292 14.96 -40.26 -3.19
N GLU A 293 15.76 -39.24 -2.90
CA GLU A 293 15.25 -37.87 -2.77
C GLU A 293 14.78 -37.34 -4.14
N LEU A 294 13.55 -36.87 -4.21
CA LEU A 294 12.95 -36.30 -5.42
C LEU A 294 13.02 -34.78 -5.36
N THR A 295 13.23 -34.18 -6.53
CA THR A 295 13.22 -32.71 -6.71
C THR A 295 11.99 -32.25 -7.50
N ALA A 296 11.75 -30.95 -7.54
CA ALA A 296 10.71 -30.34 -8.39
C ALA A 296 10.89 -30.77 -9.85
N ALA A 297 12.13 -30.84 -10.35
CA ALA A 297 12.43 -31.26 -11.72
C ALA A 297 12.01 -32.71 -12.02
N ASP A 298 12.00 -33.59 -11.02
CA ASP A 298 11.57 -34.98 -11.19
C ASP A 298 10.05 -35.11 -11.26
N VAL A 299 9.32 -34.23 -10.59
CA VAL A 299 7.87 -34.34 -10.39
C VAL A 299 7.07 -33.42 -11.29
N MET A 300 7.61 -32.26 -11.68
CA MET A 300 6.86 -31.26 -12.45
C MET A 300 6.39 -31.76 -13.80
N ASP A 301 5.28 -31.24 -14.27
CA ASP A 301 4.93 -31.25 -15.68
C ASP A 301 5.74 -30.15 -16.36
N ARG A 302 6.55 -30.53 -17.34
CA ARG A 302 7.49 -29.61 -18.02
C ARG A 302 6.84 -28.81 -19.15
N ASN A 303 5.68 -29.22 -19.60
CA ASN A 303 4.95 -28.60 -20.71
C ASN A 303 3.52 -28.29 -20.31
N PRO A 304 3.28 -27.50 -19.25
CA PRO A 304 1.93 -27.16 -18.86
C PRO A 304 1.26 -26.30 -19.93
N THR A 305 -0.01 -26.52 -20.14
CA THR A 305 -0.83 -25.59 -20.94
C THR A 305 -0.87 -24.26 -20.23
N THR A 306 -0.59 -23.18 -20.98
CA THR A 306 -0.49 -21.81 -20.47
C THR A 306 -1.45 -20.89 -21.20
N ILE A 307 -1.73 -19.72 -20.58
CA ILE A 307 -2.62 -18.71 -21.15
C ILE A 307 -2.01 -17.32 -21.00
N LYS A 308 -2.48 -16.35 -21.78
CA LYS A 308 -2.07 -14.96 -21.71
C LYS A 308 -3.01 -14.14 -20.83
N PRO A 309 -2.53 -13.01 -20.24
CA PRO A 309 -3.37 -12.16 -19.40
C PRO A 309 -4.56 -11.55 -20.14
N ASP A 310 -4.41 -11.28 -21.44
CA ASP A 310 -5.45 -10.66 -22.27
C ASP A 310 -6.38 -11.66 -22.95
N ASP A 311 -6.17 -12.96 -22.74
CA ASP A 311 -7.07 -13.99 -23.30
C ASP A 311 -8.43 -13.95 -22.60
N ASP A 312 -9.48 -14.30 -23.37
CA ASP A 312 -10.85 -14.35 -22.88
C ASP A 312 -11.01 -15.41 -21.78
N ILE A 313 -11.69 -15.06 -20.71
CA ILE A 313 -11.87 -15.95 -19.56
C ILE A 313 -12.69 -17.18 -19.90
N LYS A 314 -13.68 -17.06 -20.80
CA LYS A 314 -14.50 -18.21 -21.24
C LYS A 314 -13.66 -19.18 -22.06
N TYR A 315 -12.75 -18.65 -22.89
CA TYR A 315 -11.78 -19.48 -23.60
C TYR A 315 -10.88 -20.23 -22.61
N ALA A 316 -10.36 -19.56 -21.58
CA ALA A 316 -9.56 -20.19 -20.54
C ALA A 316 -10.30 -21.33 -19.83
N MET A 317 -11.59 -21.13 -19.52
CA MET A 317 -12.43 -22.12 -18.87
C MET A 317 -12.71 -23.32 -19.78
N LEU A 318 -13.01 -23.09 -21.05
CA LEU A 318 -13.16 -24.17 -22.03
C LEU A 318 -11.88 -24.99 -22.18
N LEU A 319 -10.73 -24.31 -22.25
CA LEU A 319 -9.42 -24.95 -22.32
C LEU A 319 -9.15 -25.85 -21.11
N MET A 320 -9.51 -25.39 -19.88
CA MET A 320 -9.37 -26.23 -18.68
C MET A 320 -10.26 -27.48 -18.75
N VAL A 321 -11.49 -27.33 -19.25
CA VAL A 321 -12.44 -28.47 -19.41
C VAL A 321 -11.95 -29.42 -20.47
N ASP A 322 -11.56 -28.94 -21.64
CA ASP A 322 -11.14 -29.78 -22.78
C ASP A 322 -9.87 -30.57 -22.49
N GLU A 323 -8.94 -29.98 -21.74
CA GLU A 323 -7.68 -30.60 -21.36
C GLU A 323 -7.76 -31.39 -20.04
N GLY A 324 -8.87 -31.28 -19.32
CA GLY A 324 -9.06 -31.94 -18.01
C GLY A 324 -8.08 -31.43 -16.94
N ILE A 325 -7.73 -30.16 -17.00
CA ILE A 325 -6.81 -29.50 -16.06
C ILE A 325 -7.58 -28.51 -15.18
N SER A 326 -7.08 -28.30 -13.97
CA SER A 326 -7.71 -27.42 -12.97
C SER A 326 -6.96 -26.12 -12.76
N CYS A 327 -5.95 -25.84 -13.57
CA CYS A 327 -5.22 -24.57 -13.53
C CYS A 327 -4.49 -24.29 -14.84
N LEU A 328 -4.29 -22.99 -15.10
CA LEU A 328 -3.53 -22.45 -16.22
C LEU A 328 -2.52 -21.43 -15.68
N PRO A 329 -1.21 -21.67 -15.80
CA PRO A 329 -0.21 -20.63 -15.58
C PRO A 329 -0.39 -19.51 -16.61
N VAL A 330 -0.38 -18.26 -16.14
CA VAL A 330 -0.53 -17.08 -17.00
C VAL A 330 0.84 -16.50 -17.30
N ILE A 331 1.16 -16.38 -18.61
CA ILE A 331 2.48 -15.98 -19.07
C ILE A 331 2.38 -14.71 -19.92
N GLU A 332 3.23 -13.74 -19.59
CA GLU A 332 3.45 -12.54 -20.39
C GLU A 332 4.93 -12.39 -20.72
N GLN A 333 5.25 -12.20 -22.01
CA GLN A 333 6.63 -12.05 -22.48
C GLN A 333 7.60 -13.15 -21.98
N GLY A 334 7.09 -14.38 -21.86
CA GLY A 334 7.88 -15.54 -21.40
C GLY A 334 8.03 -15.65 -19.86
N LYS A 335 7.43 -14.74 -19.10
CA LYS A 335 7.48 -14.76 -17.62
C LYS A 335 6.14 -15.18 -17.04
N LEU A 336 6.21 -15.91 -15.94
CA LEU A 336 5.04 -16.25 -15.15
C LEU A 336 4.58 -15.00 -14.38
N ILE A 337 3.34 -14.56 -14.62
CA ILE A 337 2.76 -13.36 -13.97
C ILE A 337 1.52 -13.68 -13.12
N GLY A 338 0.94 -14.86 -13.29
CA GLY A 338 -0.27 -15.26 -12.58
C GLY A 338 -0.58 -16.74 -12.74
N ILE A 339 -1.61 -17.19 -12.05
CA ILE A 339 -2.22 -18.50 -12.21
C ILE A 339 -3.73 -18.35 -12.18
N LEU A 340 -4.41 -19.02 -13.10
CA LEU A 340 -5.86 -19.15 -13.12
C LEU A 340 -6.23 -20.57 -12.70
N THR A 341 -7.14 -20.70 -11.72
CA THR A 341 -7.58 -22.00 -11.21
C THR A 341 -9.09 -22.16 -11.32
N ASP A 342 -9.56 -23.40 -11.15
CA ASP A 342 -11.00 -23.73 -11.08
C ASP A 342 -11.73 -22.95 -9.96
N LYS A 343 -11.05 -22.64 -8.86
CA LYS A 343 -11.62 -21.81 -7.78
C LYS A 343 -11.87 -20.36 -8.24
N ASP A 344 -10.95 -19.79 -9.00
CA ASP A 344 -11.07 -18.40 -9.49
C ASP A 344 -12.22 -18.27 -10.48
N THR A 345 -12.52 -19.33 -11.23
CA THR A 345 -13.58 -19.34 -12.25
C THR A 345 -14.97 -19.64 -11.69
N GLN A 346 -15.09 -20.31 -10.56
CA GLN A 346 -16.37 -20.60 -9.91
C GLN A 346 -17.13 -19.34 -9.48
N THR A 347 -16.40 -18.27 -9.15
CA THR A 347 -16.95 -16.98 -8.73
C THR A 347 -17.60 -16.19 -9.88
N ILE A 348 -17.37 -16.58 -11.13
CA ILE A 348 -17.88 -15.85 -12.31
C ILE A 348 -19.29 -16.31 -12.72
N TRP A 349 -19.72 -17.50 -12.28
CA TRP A 349 -20.97 -18.13 -12.71
C TRP A 349 -22.10 -18.12 -11.66
N THR A 350 -21.85 -17.54 -10.50
CA THR A 350 -22.87 -17.34 -9.46
C THR A 350 -23.40 -15.93 -9.51
#